data_dc57cbdc66ff2170561c8882bee985cb
#
_entry.id   dc57cbdc66ff2170561c8882bee985cb
#
_cell.length_a   1.000
_cell.length_b   1.000
_cell.length_c   1.000
_cell.angle_alpha   90.00
_cell.angle_beta   90.00
_cell.angle_gamma   90.00
#
_symmetry.space_group_name_H-M   'P 1'
#
loop_
_entity.id
_entity.type
_entity.pdbx_description
1 polymer ?
#
loop_
_entity_poly.entity_id
_entity_poly.type
_entity_poly.pdbx_seq_one_letter_code
_entity_poly.pdbx_strand_id
1 'polypeptide(L)'
;MTAFITHCLRNARLDLIGLLACTCLVWGSVGPARAQTRPAEISSIKVERAGDAIVLSAGVQFELSAAVEDALLKGVAMIFVAEADILRERWYWTNKKVVHAERHMRLAYQPLTRRWRLNVASGQITNAGLGLALNQNFDTLPDALAAVQRLSRWKIAEVSDIDPEQHHLVEFRFGLDVFQLPRPLQIGTLGQTDWDISVFSRRALTLETAP
;
A
#
# COMPACT_ATOMS: atom_id res chain seq x y z
N MET A 1 -44.71 9.49 66.08
CA MET A 1 -44.71 8.52 64.93
C MET A 1 -44.21 9.18 63.65
N THR A 2 -43.11 10.01 63.69
CA THR A 2 -42.68 10.80 62.54
C THR A 2 -41.16 10.67 62.20
N ALA A 3 -40.43 9.81 62.90
CA ALA A 3 -38.98 9.67 62.74
C ALA A 3 -38.52 8.55 61.76
N PHE A 4 -39.42 7.67 61.34
CA PHE A 4 -39.04 6.50 60.50
C PHE A 4 -39.09 6.76 58.98
N ILE A 5 -39.80 7.76 58.52
CA ILE A 5 -40.00 8.00 57.08
C ILE A 5 -38.82 8.75 56.43
N THR A 6 -38.08 9.56 57.21
CA THR A 6 -36.96 10.35 56.70
C THR A 6 -35.69 9.55 56.41
N HIS A 7 -35.51 8.38 57.02
CA HIS A 7 -34.32 7.55 56.83
C HIS A 7 -34.40 6.73 55.52
N CYS A 8 -35.57 6.35 55.09
CA CYS A 8 -35.77 5.52 53.87
C CYS A 8 -35.55 6.36 52.58
N LEU A 9 -35.94 7.62 52.61
CA LEU A 9 -35.77 8.53 51.44
C LEU A 9 -34.34 8.99 51.18
N ARG A 10 -33.48 8.94 52.21
CA ARG A 10 -32.05 9.33 52.06
C ARG A 10 -31.23 8.23 51.44
N ASN A 11 -31.51 6.98 51.70
CA ASN A 11 -30.81 5.86 51.06
C ASN A 11 -31.24 5.65 49.60
N ALA A 12 -32.52 5.88 49.26
CA ALA A 12 -33.01 5.79 47.91
C ALA A 12 -32.35 6.84 46.95
N ARG A 13 -32.02 8.03 47.48
CA ARG A 13 -31.31 9.04 46.69
C ARG A 13 -29.85 8.70 46.46
N LEU A 14 -29.18 8.08 47.40
CA LEU A 14 -27.78 7.63 47.26
C LEU A 14 -27.67 6.49 46.29
N ASP A 15 -28.62 5.54 46.26
CA ASP A 15 -28.66 4.43 45.30
C ASP A 15 -28.94 4.93 43.89
N LEU A 16 -29.81 5.94 43.73
CA LEU A 16 -30.12 6.54 42.44
C LEU A 16 -28.91 7.31 41.86
N ILE A 17 -28.15 8.02 42.68
CA ILE A 17 -26.93 8.71 42.29
C ILE A 17 -25.81 7.71 41.93
N GLY A 18 -25.71 6.60 42.69
CA GLY A 18 -24.79 5.52 42.42
C GLY A 18 -25.09 4.82 41.06
N LEU A 19 -26.36 4.60 40.79
CA LEU A 19 -26.78 3.98 39.53
C LEU A 19 -26.56 4.89 38.32
N LEU A 20 -26.76 6.22 38.48
CA LEU A 20 -26.53 7.21 37.45
C LEU A 20 -25.04 7.42 37.17
N ALA A 21 -24.19 7.37 38.21
CA ALA A 21 -22.74 7.44 38.08
C ALA A 21 -22.16 6.18 37.36
N CYS A 22 -22.72 5.00 37.62
CA CYS A 22 -22.31 3.75 37.01
C CYS A 22 -22.67 3.71 35.50
N THR A 23 -23.83 4.24 35.10
CA THR A 23 -24.25 4.33 33.70
C THR A 23 -23.39 5.33 32.89
N CYS A 24 -22.95 6.43 33.48
CA CYS A 24 -22.06 7.39 32.84
C CYS A 24 -20.64 6.82 32.60
N LEU A 25 -20.15 5.94 33.49
CA LEU A 25 -18.84 5.29 33.35
C LEU A 25 -18.80 4.28 32.22
N VAL A 26 -19.92 3.62 31.91
CA VAL A 26 -20.00 2.64 30.81
C VAL A 26 -20.10 3.31 29.44
N TRP A 27 -20.66 4.51 29.34
CA TRP A 27 -20.77 5.22 28.07
C TRP A 27 -19.51 6.00 27.67
N GLY A 28 -18.60 6.25 28.61
CA GLY A 28 -17.35 6.98 28.36
C GLY A 28 -16.26 6.17 27.70
N SER A 29 -16.40 4.84 27.56
CA SER A 29 -15.34 3.96 27.05
C SER A 29 -15.49 3.52 25.58
N VAL A 30 -16.53 3.97 24.86
CA VAL A 30 -16.63 3.75 23.42
C VAL A 30 -15.83 4.85 22.71
N GLY A 31 -14.50 4.75 22.77
CA GLY A 31 -13.63 5.51 21.89
C GLY A 31 -13.93 5.14 20.43
N PRO A 32 -13.85 6.08 19.47
CA PRO A 32 -14.00 5.75 18.07
C PRO A 32 -12.96 4.67 17.73
N ALA A 33 -13.42 3.49 17.35
CA ALA A 33 -12.56 2.45 16.80
C ALA A 33 -11.93 3.03 15.52
N ARG A 34 -10.70 3.54 15.64
CA ARG A 34 -9.90 3.83 14.45
C ARG A 34 -9.63 2.50 13.81
N ALA A 35 -10.20 2.27 12.64
CA ALA A 35 -9.80 1.18 11.79
C ALA A 35 -8.31 1.37 11.48
N GLN A 36 -7.45 0.63 12.15
CA GLN A 36 -6.02 0.61 11.84
C GLN A 36 -5.91 -0.08 10.48
N THR A 37 -5.59 0.70 9.45
CA THR A 37 -5.23 0.17 8.14
C THR A 37 -4.06 -0.80 8.34
N ARG A 38 -4.18 -2.03 7.86
CA ARG A 38 -3.09 -3.00 7.95
C ARG A 38 -1.89 -2.45 7.22
N PRO A 39 -0.68 -2.56 7.82
CA PRO A 39 0.52 -2.17 7.12
C PRO A 39 0.64 -2.99 5.82
N ALA A 40 1.15 -2.36 4.78
CA ALA A 40 1.41 -3.04 3.53
C ALA A 40 2.47 -4.13 3.73
N GLU A 41 2.28 -5.29 3.11
CA GLU A 41 3.20 -6.44 3.21
C GLU A 41 3.42 -7.12 1.86
N ILE A 42 4.57 -7.77 1.71
CA ILE A 42 4.87 -8.59 0.53
C ILE A 42 4.44 -10.03 0.83
N SER A 43 3.39 -10.50 0.16
CA SER A 43 2.88 -11.85 0.31
C SER A 43 3.73 -12.90 -0.41
N SER A 44 4.32 -12.52 -1.53
CA SER A 44 5.21 -13.39 -2.33
C SER A 44 6.17 -12.56 -3.15
N ILE A 45 7.37 -13.07 -3.36
CA ILE A 45 8.34 -12.53 -4.32
C ILE A 45 9.14 -13.69 -4.91
N LYS A 46 9.19 -13.74 -6.24
CA LYS A 46 9.92 -14.75 -7.00
C LYS A 46 10.67 -14.08 -8.13
N VAL A 47 11.93 -14.45 -8.32
CA VAL A 47 12.76 -14.00 -9.44
C VAL A 47 13.17 -15.22 -10.24
N GLU A 48 12.88 -15.20 -11.53
CA GLU A 48 13.08 -16.35 -12.43
C GLU A 48 13.80 -15.90 -13.70
N ARG A 49 14.51 -16.84 -14.29
CA ARG A 49 15.04 -16.69 -15.64
C ARG A 49 13.99 -17.14 -16.64
N ALA A 50 13.65 -16.28 -17.59
CA ALA A 50 12.74 -16.56 -18.70
C ALA A 50 13.45 -16.29 -20.03
N GLY A 51 14.11 -17.31 -20.58
CA GLY A 51 15.00 -17.16 -21.74
C GLY A 51 16.19 -16.25 -21.41
N ASP A 52 16.31 -15.15 -22.15
CA ASP A 52 17.38 -14.16 -21.94
C ASP A 52 16.99 -13.04 -20.96
N ALA A 53 15.78 -13.08 -20.40
CA ALA A 53 15.29 -12.09 -19.48
C ALA A 53 15.25 -12.61 -18.03
N ILE A 54 15.49 -11.73 -17.08
CA ILE A 54 15.22 -11.95 -15.67
C ILE A 54 13.89 -11.28 -15.37
N VAL A 55 12.94 -12.06 -14.86
CA VAL A 55 11.59 -11.62 -14.56
C VAL A 55 11.31 -11.72 -13.06
N LEU A 56 10.65 -10.70 -12.54
CA LEU A 56 10.20 -10.64 -11.16
C LEU A 56 8.68 -10.80 -11.12
N SER A 57 8.20 -11.65 -10.22
CA SER A 57 6.80 -11.77 -9.85
C SER A 57 6.67 -11.47 -8.36
N ALA A 58 5.76 -10.58 -8.00
CA ALA A 58 5.53 -10.22 -6.61
C ALA A 58 4.03 -10.07 -6.33
N GLY A 59 3.62 -10.48 -5.15
CA GLY A 59 2.33 -10.16 -4.56
C GLY A 59 2.53 -9.19 -3.41
N VAL A 60 1.80 -8.09 -3.42
CA VAL A 60 1.78 -7.10 -2.35
C VAL A 60 0.36 -7.04 -1.79
N GLN A 61 0.21 -7.03 -0.48
CA GLN A 61 -1.08 -6.87 0.18
C GLN A 61 -1.09 -5.54 0.92
N PHE A 62 -2.08 -4.73 0.64
CA PHE A 62 -2.34 -3.49 1.34
C PHE A 62 -3.82 -3.13 1.24
N GLU A 63 -4.29 -2.35 2.19
CA GLU A 63 -5.62 -1.76 2.20
C GLU A 63 -5.49 -0.25 1.99
N LEU A 64 -6.41 0.33 1.24
CA LEU A 64 -6.47 1.78 1.12
C LEU A 64 -7.11 2.37 2.37
N SER A 65 -6.60 3.49 2.84
CA SER A 65 -7.29 4.27 3.86
C SER A 65 -8.54 4.94 3.27
N ALA A 66 -9.50 5.27 4.11
CA ALA A 66 -10.70 5.99 3.70
C ALA A 66 -10.38 7.32 3.00
N ALA A 67 -9.27 7.98 3.39
CA ALA A 67 -8.82 9.23 2.77
C ALA A 67 -8.34 9.01 1.33
N VAL A 68 -7.61 7.92 1.05
CA VAL A 68 -7.14 7.57 -0.30
C VAL A 68 -8.31 7.16 -1.18
N GLU A 69 -9.25 6.36 -0.65
CA GLU A 69 -10.46 5.96 -1.40
C GLU A 69 -11.33 7.17 -1.76
N ASP A 70 -11.55 8.09 -0.82
CA ASP A 70 -12.32 9.31 -1.05
C ASP A 70 -11.67 10.19 -2.13
N ALA A 71 -10.35 10.33 -2.11
CA ALA A 71 -9.62 11.06 -3.13
C ALA A 71 -9.74 10.38 -4.52
N LEU A 72 -9.64 9.05 -4.60
CA LEU A 72 -9.86 8.29 -5.83
C LEU A 72 -11.27 8.53 -6.40
N LEU A 73 -12.31 8.45 -5.54
CA LEU A 73 -13.71 8.68 -5.95
C LEU A 73 -13.95 10.12 -6.45
N LYS A 74 -13.18 11.08 -5.95
CA LYS A 74 -13.16 12.46 -6.44
C LYS A 74 -12.36 12.64 -7.75
N GLY A 75 -11.85 11.54 -8.32
CA GLY A 75 -11.13 11.54 -9.60
C GLY A 75 -9.64 11.85 -9.48
N VAL A 76 -9.07 11.89 -8.26
CA VAL A 76 -7.62 12.01 -8.07
C VAL A 76 -6.97 10.68 -8.44
N ALA A 77 -6.04 10.70 -9.38
CA ALA A 77 -5.28 9.50 -9.74
C ALA A 77 -4.21 9.19 -8.69
N MET A 78 -4.11 7.92 -8.29
CA MET A 78 -3.05 7.40 -7.44
C MET A 78 -2.00 6.70 -8.30
N ILE A 79 -0.74 6.95 -8.00
CA ILE A 79 0.37 6.36 -8.73
C ILE A 79 1.14 5.47 -7.77
N PHE A 80 1.09 4.16 -8.03
CA PHE A 80 1.89 3.17 -7.34
C PHE A 80 3.16 2.91 -8.14
N VAL A 81 4.28 2.83 -7.46
CA VAL A 81 5.59 2.58 -8.06
C VAL A 81 6.14 1.29 -7.50
N ALA A 82 6.54 0.40 -8.40
CA ALA A 82 7.33 -0.77 -8.08
C ALA A 82 8.74 -0.56 -8.63
N GLU A 83 9.75 -0.68 -7.78
CA GLU A 83 11.16 -0.59 -8.13
C GLU A 83 11.84 -1.92 -7.86
N ALA A 84 12.70 -2.35 -8.75
CA ALA A 84 13.56 -3.51 -8.58
C ALA A 84 15.00 -3.14 -8.90
N ASP A 85 15.86 -3.24 -7.92
CA ASP A 85 17.30 -3.01 -8.06
C ASP A 85 18.03 -4.35 -7.95
N ILE A 86 18.94 -4.66 -8.89
CA ILE A 86 19.88 -5.75 -8.74
C ILE A 86 21.21 -5.16 -8.32
N LEU A 87 21.68 -5.61 -7.16
CA LEU A 87 22.91 -5.15 -6.55
C LEU A 87 23.94 -6.28 -6.57
N ARG A 88 25.17 -5.95 -6.96
CA ARG A 88 26.33 -6.83 -6.81
C ARG A 88 26.92 -6.64 -5.43
N GLU A 89 27.06 -7.71 -4.67
CA GLU A 89 27.71 -7.67 -3.37
C GLU A 89 29.21 -7.40 -3.48
N ARG A 90 29.71 -6.57 -2.57
CA ARG A 90 31.13 -6.28 -2.43
C ARG A 90 31.53 -6.42 -0.97
N TRP A 91 32.62 -7.12 -0.72
CA TRP A 91 33.04 -7.45 0.65
C TRP A 91 33.61 -6.25 1.44
N TYR A 92 34.00 -5.16 0.76
CA TYR A 92 34.69 -4.02 1.41
C TYR A 92 34.13 -2.62 1.03
N TRP A 93 33.05 -2.55 0.23
CA TRP A 93 32.39 -1.31 -0.17
C TRP A 93 30.86 -1.50 -0.15
N THR A 94 30.15 -0.37 -0.34
CA THR A 94 28.72 -0.43 -0.60
C THR A 94 28.43 -1.27 -1.84
N ASN A 95 27.33 -2.03 -1.82
CA ASN A 95 26.87 -2.82 -2.95
C ASN A 95 26.74 -1.95 -4.20
N LYS A 96 27.15 -2.47 -5.34
CA LYS A 96 27.04 -1.76 -6.61
C LYS A 96 25.71 -2.08 -7.26
N LYS A 97 24.90 -1.05 -7.55
CA LYS A 97 23.70 -1.20 -8.37
C LYS A 97 24.12 -1.56 -9.80
N VAL A 98 23.67 -2.70 -10.29
CA VAL A 98 23.96 -3.23 -11.62
C VAL A 98 22.80 -2.92 -12.55
N VAL A 99 21.57 -3.16 -12.08
CA VAL A 99 20.34 -2.91 -12.84
C VAL A 99 19.36 -2.16 -11.96
N HIS A 100 18.59 -1.27 -12.59
CA HIS A 100 17.45 -0.58 -12.01
C HIS A 100 16.27 -0.70 -12.97
N ALA A 101 15.15 -1.19 -12.47
CA ALA A 101 13.91 -1.26 -13.21
C ALA A 101 12.78 -0.64 -12.38
N GLU A 102 11.93 0.14 -13.04
CA GLU A 102 10.75 0.77 -12.44
C GLU A 102 9.50 0.42 -13.23
N ARG A 103 8.39 0.29 -12.52
CA ARG A 103 7.06 0.14 -13.08
C ARG A 103 6.11 1.06 -12.37
N HIS A 104 5.49 1.96 -13.12
CA HIS A 104 4.47 2.88 -12.64
C HIS A 104 3.07 2.36 -12.97
N MET A 105 2.20 2.40 -11.98
CA MET A 105 0.82 1.94 -12.08
C MET A 105 -0.10 3.07 -11.63
N ARG A 106 -0.77 3.70 -12.60
CA ARG A 106 -1.69 4.81 -12.34
C ARG A 106 -3.12 4.29 -12.28
N LEU A 107 -3.69 4.32 -11.08
CA LEU A 107 -5.09 3.99 -10.83
C LEU A 107 -5.92 5.27 -10.76
N ALA A 108 -7.01 5.33 -11.52
CA ALA A 108 -7.93 6.46 -11.53
C ALA A 108 -9.38 5.99 -11.68
N TYR A 109 -10.28 6.62 -10.94
CA TYR A 109 -11.71 6.46 -11.13
C TYR A 109 -12.21 7.43 -12.20
N GLN A 110 -13.07 6.96 -13.08
CA GLN A 110 -13.72 7.75 -14.13
C GLN A 110 -15.20 7.95 -13.80
N PRO A 111 -15.61 9.09 -13.24
CA PRO A 111 -16.99 9.30 -12.78
C PRO A 111 -18.04 9.18 -13.90
N LEU A 112 -17.71 9.61 -15.12
CA LEU A 112 -18.63 9.58 -16.27
C LEU A 112 -18.99 8.16 -16.70
N THR A 113 -18.03 7.23 -16.67
CA THR A 113 -18.23 5.84 -17.05
C THR A 113 -18.40 4.91 -15.86
N ARG A 114 -18.20 5.42 -14.64
CA ARG A 114 -18.19 4.68 -13.37
C ARG A 114 -17.24 3.49 -13.39
N ARG A 115 -16.10 3.63 -14.07
CA ARG A 115 -15.08 2.59 -14.21
C ARG A 115 -13.76 3.01 -13.61
N TRP A 116 -13.03 2.01 -13.17
CA TRP A 116 -11.66 2.14 -12.70
C TRP A 116 -10.71 1.89 -13.86
N ARG A 117 -9.78 2.81 -14.08
CA ARG A 117 -8.75 2.67 -15.10
C ARG A 117 -7.40 2.50 -14.45
N LEU A 118 -6.70 1.44 -14.84
CA LEU A 118 -5.32 1.18 -14.45
C LEU A 118 -4.43 1.29 -15.69
N ASN A 119 -3.47 2.19 -15.63
CA ASN A 119 -2.44 2.35 -16.65
C ASN A 119 -1.12 1.84 -16.07
N VAL A 120 -0.49 0.88 -16.74
CA VAL A 120 0.78 0.29 -16.34
C VAL A 120 1.84 0.62 -17.37
N ALA A 121 2.93 1.25 -16.95
CA ALA A 121 4.06 1.60 -17.81
C ALA A 121 5.39 1.23 -17.14
N SER A 122 6.40 0.91 -17.95
CA SER A 122 7.78 0.83 -17.50
C SER A 122 8.38 2.23 -17.52
N GLY A 123 8.95 2.68 -16.38
CA GLY A 123 9.41 4.05 -16.20
C GLY A 123 8.26 5.03 -15.91
N GLN A 124 8.58 6.32 -15.78
CA GLN A 124 7.63 7.37 -15.39
C GLN A 124 6.50 7.55 -16.42
N ILE A 125 5.26 7.62 -15.93
CA ILE A 125 4.10 7.93 -16.76
C ILE A 125 4.06 9.43 -17.03
N THR A 126 4.62 9.85 -18.14
CA THR A 126 4.48 11.22 -18.65
C THR A 126 3.33 11.29 -19.64
N ASN A 127 2.76 12.48 -19.84
CA ASN A 127 1.70 12.69 -20.83
C ASN A 127 2.12 12.32 -22.27
N ALA A 128 3.42 12.32 -22.56
CA ALA A 128 3.99 11.92 -23.84
C ALA A 128 4.26 10.40 -23.96
N GLY A 129 4.33 9.67 -22.83
CA GLY A 129 4.65 8.24 -22.77
C GLY A 129 3.43 7.29 -22.74
N LEU A 130 2.21 7.81 -22.85
CA LEU A 130 0.98 7.00 -22.78
C LEU A 130 0.85 5.96 -23.92
N GLY A 131 1.65 6.06 -24.98
CA GLY A 131 1.62 5.13 -26.11
C GLY A 131 2.11 3.70 -25.81
N LEU A 132 2.89 3.51 -24.75
CA LEU A 132 3.43 2.20 -24.36
C LEU A 132 2.82 1.66 -23.06
N ALA A 133 1.83 2.34 -22.47
CA ALA A 133 1.17 1.90 -21.26
C ALA A 133 0.08 0.88 -21.57
N LEU A 134 0.05 -0.21 -20.80
CA LEU A 134 -1.06 -1.15 -20.80
C LEU A 134 -2.23 -0.50 -20.06
N ASN A 135 -3.36 -0.38 -20.75
CA ASN A 135 -4.59 0.17 -20.20
C ASN A 135 -5.55 -0.96 -19.84
N GLN A 136 -5.99 -1.02 -18.61
CA GLN A 136 -6.98 -1.97 -18.11
C GLN A 136 -8.13 -1.19 -17.47
N ASN A 137 -9.36 -1.66 -17.69
CA ASN A 137 -10.55 -1.09 -17.08
C ASN A 137 -11.22 -2.15 -16.20
N PHE A 138 -11.68 -1.72 -15.03
CA PHE A 138 -12.35 -2.57 -14.06
C PHE A 138 -13.67 -1.93 -13.65
N ASP A 139 -14.64 -2.75 -13.28
CA ASP A 139 -15.94 -2.28 -12.84
C ASP A 139 -15.95 -1.97 -11.33
N THR A 140 -15.06 -2.63 -10.56
CA THR A 140 -14.97 -2.46 -9.10
C THR A 140 -13.56 -2.03 -8.65
N LEU A 141 -13.49 -1.32 -7.53
CA LEU A 141 -12.21 -0.95 -6.91
C LEU A 141 -11.40 -2.18 -6.45
N PRO A 142 -12.01 -3.20 -5.80
CA PRO A 142 -11.27 -4.39 -5.41
C PRO A 142 -10.58 -5.11 -6.57
N ASP A 143 -11.23 -5.22 -7.74
CA ASP A 143 -10.63 -5.82 -8.92
C ASP A 143 -9.44 -5.03 -9.44
N ALA A 144 -9.59 -3.70 -9.47
CA ALA A 144 -8.51 -2.80 -9.87
C ALA A 144 -7.32 -2.87 -8.89
N LEU A 145 -7.58 -2.91 -7.58
CA LEU A 145 -6.53 -3.08 -6.57
C LEU A 145 -5.85 -4.44 -6.67
N ALA A 146 -6.60 -5.53 -6.89
CA ALA A 146 -6.02 -6.85 -7.09
C ALA A 146 -5.05 -6.88 -8.29
N ALA A 147 -5.32 -6.09 -9.34
CA ALA A 147 -4.41 -5.93 -10.46
C ALA A 147 -3.15 -5.11 -10.10
N VAL A 148 -3.26 -4.09 -9.26
CA VAL A 148 -2.12 -3.31 -8.74
C VAL A 148 -1.25 -4.15 -7.80
N GLN A 149 -1.88 -4.96 -6.95
CA GLN A 149 -1.23 -5.81 -5.95
C GLN A 149 -0.47 -6.99 -6.55
N ARG A 150 -0.71 -7.31 -7.83
CA ARG A 150 -0.09 -8.45 -8.51
C ARG A 150 0.87 -7.99 -9.61
N LEU A 151 2.15 -8.15 -9.38
CA LEU A 151 3.17 -8.01 -10.41
C LEU A 151 3.49 -9.41 -10.96
N SER A 152 3.18 -9.65 -12.24
CA SER A 152 3.44 -10.95 -12.87
C SER A 152 4.47 -10.80 -13.97
N ARG A 153 5.53 -11.64 -13.93
CA ARG A 153 6.57 -11.78 -14.98
C ARG A 153 7.09 -10.41 -15.49
N TRP A 154 7.34 -9.51 -14.58
CA TRP A 154 7.90 -8.21 -14.92
C TRP A 154 9.38 -8.35 -15.25
N LYS A 155 9.76 -8.06 -16.51
CA LYS A 155 11.16 -8.05 -16.92
C LYS A 155 11.89 -6.92 -16.18
N ILE A 156 12.89 -7.29 -15.39
CA ILE A 156 13.70 -6.35 -14.61
C ILE A 156 15.12 -6.22 -15.15
N ALA A 157 15.66 -7.26 -15.82
CA ALA A 157 17.01 -7.25 -16.36
C ALA A 157 17.13 -8.21 -17.57
N GLU A 158 18.25 -8.14 -18.24
CA GLU A 158 18.71 -9.21 -19.14
C GLU A 158 19.71 -10.12 -18.40
N VAL A 159 19.80 -11.39 -18.81
CA VAL A 159 20.76 -12.33 -18.20
C VAL A 159 22.19 -11.87 -18.44
N SER A 160 22.45 -11.21 -19.56
CA SER A 160 23.75 -10.62 -19.90
C SER A 160 24.21 -9.51 -18.94
N ASP A 161 23.28 -8.89 -18.22
CA ASP A 161 23.59 -7.82 -17.25
C ASP A 161 24.13 -8.39 -15.93
N ILE A 162 23.99 -9.71 -15.71
CA ILE A 162 24.32 -10.40 -14.47
C ILE A 162 25.53 -11.30 -14.68
N ASP A 163 26.56 -11.06 -13.87
CA ASP A 163 27.73 -11.91 -13.83
C ASP A 163 27.45 -13.17 -12.99
N PRO A 164 27.43 -14.38 -13.59
CA PRO A 164 27.08 -15.61 -12.88
C PRO A 164 28.07 -16.01 -11.79
N GLU A 165 29.31 -15.50 -11.83
CA GLU A 165 30.35 -15.81 -10.85
C GLU A 165 30.25 -14.95 -9.58
N GLN A 166 29.36 -13.98 -9.55
CA GLN A 166 29.23 -13.03 -8.44
C GLN A 166 27.91 -13.17 -7.71
N HIS A 167 27.97 -12.87 -6.42
CA HIS A 167 26.75 -12.82 -5.60
C HIS A 167 25.96 -11.53 -5.88
N HIS A 168 24.68 -11.71 -6.15
CA HIS A 168 23.77 -10.61 -6.38
C HIS A 168 22.61 -10.63 -5.38
N LEU A 169 22.13 -9.44 -5.05
CA LEU A 169 20.94 -9.20 -4.25
C LEU A 169 19.88 -8.53 -5.11
N VAL A 170 18.64 -8.88 -4.90
CA VAL A 170 17.48 -8.15 -5.43
C VAL A 170 16.84 -7.35 -4.31
N GLU A 171 16.74 -6.05 -4.51
CA GLU A 171 15.93 -5.16 -3.69
C GLU A 171 14.64 -4.84 -4.44
N PHE A 172 13.53 -5.09 -3.80
CA PHE A 172 12.22 -4.76 -4.30
C PHE A 172 11.55 -3.76 -3.37
N ARG A 173 11.07 -2.66 -3.94
CA ARG A 173 10.28 -1.63 -3.26
C ARG A 173 8.96 -1.47 -3.99
N PHE A 174 7.90 -1.30 -3.23
CA PHE A 174 6.61 -0.95 -3.76
C PHE A 174 5.97 0.11 -2.85
N GLY A 175 5.34 1.11 -3.45
CA GLY A 175 4.68 2.13 -2.64
C GLY A 175 3.81 3.08 -3.46
N LEU A 176 3.03 3.89 -2.73
CA LEU A 176 2.26 5.00 -3.28
C LEU A 176 3.16 6.23 -3.41
N ASP A 177 3.28 6.77 -4.61
CA ASP A 177 4.04 8.00 -4.86
C ASP A 177 3.17 9.24 -4.57
N VAL A 178 3.27 9.73 -3.35
CA VAL A 178 2.55 10.94 -2.91
C VAL A 178 3.05 12.23 -3.57
N PHE A 179 4.28 12.24 -4.11
CA PHE A 179 4.83 13.42 -4.77
C PHE A 179 4.23 13.69 -6.15
N GLN A 180 3.60 12.68 -6.75
CA GLN A 180 2.86 12.84 -8.01
C GLN A 180 1.39 13.22 -7.81
N LEU A 181 0.92 13.37 -6.58
CA LEU A 181 -0.41 13.90 -6.29
C LEU A 181 -0.51 15.39 -6.61
N PRO A 182 -1.72 15.92 -6.85
CA PRO A 182 -1.94 17.37 -6.94
C PRO A 182 -1.42 18.11 -5.70
N ARG A 183 -0.77 19.26 -5.88
CA ARG A 183 -0.10 20.03 -4.80
C ARG A 183 -0.90 20.20 -3.52
N PRO A 184 -2.21 20.49 -3.54
CA PRO A 184 -3.00 20.64 -2.31
C PRO A 184 -3.00 19.36 -1.44
N LEU A 185 -2.99 18.19 -2.09
CA LEU A 185 -2.96 16.91 -1.39
C LEU A 185 -1.55 16.57 -0.89
N GLN A 186 -0.49 16.92 -1.64
CA GLN A 186 0.89 16.71 -1.21
C GLN A 186 1.17 17.34 0.17
N ILE A 187 0.71 18.57 0.40
CA ILE A 187 0.90 19.27 1.68
C ILE A 187 0.12 18.59 2.81
N GLY A 188 -1.09 18.10 2.52
CA GLY A 188 -1.95 17.43 3.50
C GLY A 188 -1.53 16.00 3.84
N THR A 189 -0.77 15.33 2.96
CA THR A 189 -0.39 13.92 3.12
C THR A 189 0.97 13.73 3.79
N LEU A 190 1.83 14.75 3.77
CA LEU A 190 3.16 14.67 4.37
C LEU A 190 3.06 14.43 5.89
N GLY A 191 3.55 13.28 6.32
CA GLY A 191 3.54 12.86 7.72
C GLY A 191 2.23 12.22 8.21
N GLN A 192 1.25 11.97 7.32
CA GLN A 192 0.06 11.21 7.66
C GLN A 192 0.23 9.73 7.28
N THR A 193 0.07 8.86 8.26
CA THR A 193 0.17 7.39 8.08
C THR A 193 -0.87 6.81 7.12
N ASP A 194 -1.99 7.52 6.94
CA ASP A 194 -3.09 7.11 6.06
C ASP A 194 -2.70 7.04 4.56
N TRP A 195 -1.61 7.72 4.18
CA TRP A 195 -1.08 7.76 2.82
C TRP A 195 0.21 6.96 2.65
N ASP A 196 0.74 6.39 3.73
CA ASP A 196 1.97 5.61 3.69
C ASP A 196 1.67 4.15 3.33
N ILE A 197 1.71 3.89 2.03
CA ILE A 197 1.69 2.53 1.48
C ILE A 197 3.08 2.29 0.96
N SER A 198 3.92 1.61 1.74
CA SER A 198 5.29 1.30 1.35
C SER A 198 5.73 -0.05 1.87
N VAL A 199 6.40 -0.84 1.03
CA VAL A 199 7.02 -2.12 1.41
C VAL A 199 8.38 -2.25 0.77
N PHE A 200 9.27 -2.94 1.48
CA PHE A 200 10.63 -3.22 1.05
C PHE A 200 11.00 -4.67 1.31
N SER A 201 11.69 -5.29 0.36
CA SER A 201 12.29 -6.61 0.53
C SER A 201 13.65 -6.65 -0.12
N ARG A 202 14.60 -7.31 0.55
CA ARG A 202 15.93 -7.61 0.00
C ARG A 202 16.16 -9.12 0.11
N ARG A 203 16.56 -9.75 -0.99
CA ARG A 203 16.82 -11.19 -1.06
C ARG A 203 18.04 -11.47 -1.92
N ALA A 204 18.71 -12.59 -1.66
CA ALA A 204 19.71 -13.12 -2.56
C ALA A 204 19.06 -13.47 -3.90
N LEU A 205 19.73 -13.14 -5.00
CA LEU A 205 19.29 -13.50 -6.35
C LEU A 205 19.61 -14.98 -6.59
N THR A 206 18.60 -15.83 -6.50
CA THR A 206 18.63 -17.22 -6.95
C THR A 206 17.84 -17.31 -8.23
N LEU A 207 18.51 -17.57 -9.35
CA LEU A 207 17.84 -17.71 -10.65
C LEU A 207 17.30 -19.13 -10.78
N GLU A 208 16.01 -19.30 -10.53
CA GLU A 208 15.32 -20.53 -10.93
C GLU A 208 14.96 -20.42 -12.41
N THR A 209 15.14 -21.51 -13.15
CA THR A 209 14.69 -21.56 -14.55
C THR A 209 13.17 -21.73 -14.55
N ALA A 210 12.47 -20.81 -15.19
CA ALA A 210 11.03 -20.94 -15.39
C ALA A 210 10.73 -22.18 -16.23
N PRO A 211 9.72 -23.00 -15.86
CA PRO A 211 9.31 -24.16 -16.63
C PRO A 211 8.77 -23.81 -18.01
#